data_0f8d368e06f3bc1adce21d9a318e68c7
#
_entry.id   0f8d368e06f3bc1adce21d9a318e68c7
#
_cell.length_a   1.000
_cell.length_b   1.000
_cell.length_c   1.000
_cell.angle_alpha   90.00
_cell.angle_beta   90.00
_cell.angle_gamma   90.00
#
_symmetry.space_group_name_H-M   'P 1'
#
loop_
_entity.id
_entity.type
_entity.pdbx_description
1 polymer ?
#
loop_
_entity_poly.entity_id
_entity_poly.type
_entity_poly.pdbx_seq_one_letter_code
_entity_poly.pdbx_strand_id
1 'polypeptide(L)'
;MTDQGPGASDLGKDVIKTRKVTNWQPNFSLSGAGEPGTYLFQLVLDNGASEVVISLTEGDADNLFDWLSASSEVYYDLEREVIIFGPRSIGG
;
A
#
# COMPACT_ATOMS: atom_id res chain seq x y z
N MET A 1 17.40 14.88 -24.38
CA MET A 1 17.31 14.81 -23.82
C MET A 1 17.00 14.75 -23.39
N THR A 2 16.92 14.81 -23.35
CA THR A 2 16.64 14.76 -22.83
C THR A 2 16.17 14.67 -22.26
N ASP A 3 16.09 14.86 -22.07
CA ASP A 3 15.57 14.84 -21.42
C ASP A 3 15.36 14.76 -20.82
N GLN A 4 15.45 14.74 -21.10
CA GLN A 4 15.15 14.74 -20.24
C GLN A 4 15.55 15.13 -19.31
N GLY A 5 15.38 15.84 -19.60
CA GLY A 5 15.78 16.39 -18.34
C GLY A 5 15.49 15.46 -17.20
N PRO A 6 16.25 15.55 -16.11
CA PRO A 6 16.03 14.62 -15.00
C PRO A 6 14.61 14.70 -14.44
N GLY A 7 14.02 15.85 -14.43
CA GLY A 7 12.70 16.01 -13.85
C GLY A 7 11.63 15.18 -14.52
N ALA A 8 11.54 15.28 -15.82
CA ALA A 8 10.49 14.55 -16.54
C ALA A 8 10.68 13.05 -16.46
N SER A 9 11.91 12.57 -16.59
CA SER A 9 12.19 11.15 -16.50
C SER A 9 11.89 10.60 -15.12
N ASP A 10 12.27 11.35 -14.10
CA ASP A 10 12.06 10.90 -12.73
C ASP A 10 10.58 10.84 -12.40
N LEU A 11 9.81 11.80 -12.86
CA LEU A 11 8.38 11.78 -12.64
C LEU A 11 7.74 10.56 -13.29
N GLY A 12 8.18 10.23 -14.49
CA GLY A 12 7.65 9.06 -15.17
C GLY A 12 7.96 7.79 -14.43
N LYS A 13 9.17 7.67 -13.92
CA LYS A 13 9.55 6.50 -13.15
C LYS A 13 8.73 6.37 -11.87
N ASP A 14 8.54 7.47 -11.17
CA ASP A 14 7.77 7.46 -9.93
C ASP A 14 6.34 7.03 -10.19
N VAL A 15 5.75 7.55 -11.24
CA VAL A 15 4.37 7.19 -11.58
C VAL A 15 4.27 5.71 -11.92
N ILE A 16 5.27 5.18 -12.65
CA ILE A 16 5.25 3.77 -13.03
C ILE A 16 5.36 2.86 -11.81
N LYS A 17 6.15 3.27 -10.81
CA LYS A 17 6.36 2.45 -9.62
C LYS A 17 5.27 2.58 -8.58
N THR A 18 4.49 3.65 -8.66
CA THR A 18 3.39 3.85 -7.74
C THR A 18 2.13 3.33 -8.38
N ARG A 19 1.48 2.37 -7.72
CA ARG A 19 0.29 1.71 -8.24
C ARG A 19 -0.90 1.95 -7.34
N LYS A 20 -2.07 2.05 -7.94
CA LYS A 20 -3.28 2.26 -7.17
C LYS A 20 -3.72 0.95 -6.51
N VAL A 21 -4.04 1.04 -5.22
CA VAL A 21 -4.63 -0.09 -4.50
C VAL A 21 -6.12 -0.07 -4.80
N THR A 22 -6.61 -1.10 -5.47
CA THR A 22 -8.00 -1.16 -5.87
C THR A 22 -8.84 -2.03 -4.95
N ASN A 23 -8.20 -2.97 -4.28
CA ASN A 23 -8.85 -3.82 -3.28
C ASN A 23 -7.84 -4.16 -2.20
N TRP A 24 -8.33 -4.46 -1.01
CA TRP A 24 -7.46 -4.92 0.06
C TRP A 24 -8.23 -5.89 0.92
N GLN A 25 -7.49 -6.85 1.49
CA GLN A 25 -8.12 -7.88 2.32
C GLN A 25 -7.25 -8.17 3.52
N PRO A 26 -7.79 -7.95 4.73
CA PRO A 26 -7.07 -8.35 5.94
C PRO A 26 -7.24 -9.84 6.19
N ASN A 27 -6.17 -10.47 6.64
CA ASN A 27 -6.18 -11.88 6.96
C ASN A 27 -5.44 -12.11 8.27
N PHE A 28 -5.84 -13.14 8.98
CA PHE A 28 -5.15 -13.55 10.18
C PHE A 28 -4.74 -15.01 10.00
N SER A 29 -3.45 -15.26 10.05
CA SER A 29 -2.93 -16.62 9.87
C SER A 29 -2.61 -17.21 11.22
N LEU A 30 -3.20 -18.36 11.50
CA LEU A 30 -2.94 -19.09 12.74
C LEU A 30 -1.61 -19.82 12.60
N SER A 31 -0.81 -19.79 13.65
CA SER A 31 0.48 -20.46 13.62
C SER A 31 0.37 -21.84 14.23
N GLY A 32 0.11 -21.96 15.45
CA GLY A 32 -0.01 -23.24 16.10
C GLY A 32 -0.54 -23.04 17.49
N ALA A 33 -0.83 -24.12 18.16
CA ALA A 33 -1.38 -24.03 19.51
C ALA A 33 -0.38 -23.33 20.41
N GLY A 34 -0.83 -22.26 21.06
CA GLY A 34 0.01 -21.50 21.98
C GLY A 34 0.98 -20.56 21.32
N GLU A 35 0.93 -20.38 20.01
CA GLU A 35 1.81 -19.47 19.31
C GLU A 35 1.05 -18.27 18.75
N PRO A 36 1.69 -17.11 18.71
CA PRO A 36 1.01 -15.94 18.14
C PRO A 36 0.77 -16.13 16.66
N GLY A 37 -0.35 -15.64 16.19
CA GLY A 37 -0.65 -15.63 14.78
C GLY A 37 -0.01 -14.46 14.07
N THR A 38 -0.27 -14.35 12.79
CA THR A 38 0.30 -13.31 11.95
C THR A 38 -0.83 -12.55 11.28
N TYR A 39 -0.75 -11.22 11.33
CA TYR A 39 -1.70 -10.37 10.64
C TYR A 39 -1.14 -10.05 9.26
N LEU A 40 -1.94 -10.35 8.23
CA LEU A 40 -1.54 -10.16 6.85
C LEU A 40 -2.55 -9.26 6.15
N PHE A 41 -2.04 -8.35 5.33
CA PHE A 41 -2.91 -7.55 4.47
C PHE A 41 -2.52 -7.83 3.03
N GLN A 42 -3.50 -8.22 2.24
CA GLN A 42 -3.31 -8.39 0.81
C GLN A 42 -3.78 -7.13 0.12
N LEU A 43 -2.90 -6.51 -0.63
CA LEU A 43 -3.23 -5.33 -1.41
C LEU A 43 -3.26 -5.73 -2.88
N VAL A 44 -4.40 -5.48 -3.52
CA VAL A 44 -4.55 -5.76 -4.94
C VAL A 44 -4.34 -4.46 -5.69
N LEU A 45 -3.41 -4.47 -6.62
CA LEU A 45 -3.00 -3.27 -7.34
C LEU A 45 -3.54 -3.32 -8.77
N ASP A 46 -4.00 -2.15 -9.24
CA ASP A 46 -4.43 -1.97 -10.63
C ASP A 46 -5.44 -3.04 -11.05
N ASN A 47 -6.45 -3.26 -10.24
CA ASN A 47 -7.55 -4.20 -10.53
C ASN A 47 -7.09 -5.64 -10.74
N GLY A 48 -6.01 -6.03 -10.09
CA GLY A 48 -5.54 -7.41 -10.15
C GLY A 48 -4.30 -7.61 -10.98
N ALA A 49 -3.71 -6.55 -11.52
CA ALA A 49 -2.49 -6.68 -12.29
C ALA A 49 -1.33 -7.15 -11.42
N SER A 50 -1.39 -6.83 -10.12
CA SER A 50 -0.31 -7.14 -9.19
C SER A 50 -0.90 -7.27 -7.80
N GLU A 51 -0.20 -7.95 -6.91
CA GLU A 51 -0.62 -8.10 -5.52
C GLU A 51 0.58 -7.98 -4.61
N VAL A 52 0.34 -7.45 -3.42
CA VAL A 52 1.36 -7.35 -2.39
C VAL A 52 0.78 -7.90 -1.10
N VAL A 53 1.56 -8.72 -0.39
CA VAL A 53 1.14 -9.24 0.91
C VAL A 53 2.07 -8.65 1.96
N ILE A 54 1.47 -8.05 2.98
CA ILE A 54 2.21 -7.40 4.05
C ILE A 54 1.95 -8.12 5.37
N SER A 55 3.02 -8.39 6.10
CA SER A 55 2.94 -9.02 7.41
C SER A 55 3.12 -7.95 8.48
N LEU A 56 2.21 -7.88 9.44
CA LEU A 56 2.17 -6.78 10.39
C LEU A 56 2.01 -7.26 11.83
N THR A 57 2.42 -6.42 12.78
CA THR A 57 2.07 -6.62 14.17
C THR A 57 0.60 -6.29 14.37
N GLU A 58 0.06 -6.70 15.52
CA GLU A 58 -1.34 -6.42 15.83
C GLU A 58 -1.64 -4.91 15.84
N GLY A 59 -0.78 -4.13 16.47
CA GLY A 59 -0.99 -2.69 16.52
C GLY A 59 -0.94 -2.04 15.16
N ASP A 60 0.02 -2.44 14.34
CA ASP A 60 0.13 -1.89 12.99
C ASP A 60 -1.05 -2.34 12.13
N ALA A 61 -1.53 -3.57 12.32
CA ALA A 61 -2.66 -4.06 11.57
C ALA A 61 -3.93 -3.25 11.88
N ASP A 62 -4.15 -2.95 13.16
CA ASP A 62 -5.31 -2.15 13.55
C ASP A 62 -5.24 -0.76 12.93
N ASN A 63 -4.07 -0.13 13.00
CA ASN A 63 -3.89 1.21 12.44
C ASN A 63 -4.09 1.20 10.93
N LEU A 64 -3.52 0.22 10.25
CA LEU A 64 -3.64 0.15 8.81
C LEU A 64 -5.08 -0.09 8.39
N PHE A 65 -5.80 -0.95 9.12
CA PHE A 65 -7.20 -1.20 8.85
C PHE A 65 -8.00 0.10 8.91
N ASP A 66 -7.77 0.89 9.95
CA ASP A 66 -8.48 2.16 10.12
C ASP A 66 -8.17 3.13 8.99
N TRP A 67 -6.89 3.25 8.63
CA TRP A 67 -6.47 4.17 7.59
C TRP A 67 -7.03 3.76 6.22
N LEU A 68 -6.98 2.47 5.91
CA LEU A 68 -7.53 1.97 4.65
C LEU A 68 -9.04 2.18 4.59
N SER A 69 -9.73 1.93 5.70
CA SER A 69 -11.18 2.10 5.75
C SER A 69 -11.59 3.54 5.58
N ALA A 70 -10.77 4.47 6.06
CA ALA A 70 -11.08 5.89 6.00
C ALA A 70 -10.64 6.57 4.72
N SER A 71 -9.87 5.88 3.88
CA SER A 71 -9.28 6.49 2.69
C SER A 71 -10.03 6.13 1.43
N SER A 72 -10.24 7.11 0.56
CA SER A 72 -10.89 6.88 -0.72
C SER A 72 -9.89 6.56 -1.81
N GLU A 73 -8.63 6.94 -1.63
CA GLU A 73 -7.58 6.67 -2.60
C GLU A 73 -6.35 6.20 -1.87
N VAL A 74 -5.86 5.04 -2.27
CA VAL A 74 -4.67 4.45 -1.67
C VAL A 74 -3.76 3.97 -2.78
N TYR A 75 -2.48 4.22 -2.62
CA TYR A 75 -1.45 3.82 -3.58
C TYR A 75 -0.35 3.04 -2.89
N TYR A 76 0.38 2.27 -3.65
CA TYR A 76 1.50 1.52 -3.14
C TYR A 76 2.73 1.77 -4.00
N ASP A 77 3.83 2.14 -3.36
CA ASP A 77 5.10 2.36 -4.05
C ASP A 77 5.86 1.04 -4.05
N LEU A 78 6.00 0.45 -5.23
CA LEU A 78 6.63 -0.87 -5.37
C LEU A 78 8.11 -0.83 -5.03
N GLU A 79 8.75 0.29 -5.27
CA GLU A 79 10.19 0.39 -5.05
C GLU A 79 10.53 0.63 -3.58
N ARG A 80 9.81 1.54 -2.95
CA ARG A 80 10.09 1.89 -1.55
C ARG A 80 9.30 1.08 -0.56
N GLU A 81 8.32 0.31 -1.05
CA GLU A 81 7.45 -0.49 -0.20
C GLU A 81 6.71 0.38 0.81
N VAL A 82 6.08 1.42 0.31
CA VAL A 82 5.35 2.38 1.11
C VAL A 82 3.90 2.43 0.67
N ILE A 83 2.99 2.40 1.64
CA ILE A 83 1.57 2.60 1.36
C ILE A 83 1.30 4.10 1.48
N ILE A 84 0.69 4.66 0.44
CA ILE A 84 0.43 6.09 0.36
C ILE A 84 -1.06 6.31 0.39
N PHE A 85 -1.51 7.04 1.41
CA PHE A 85 -2.92 7.42 1.49
C PHE A 85 -3.06 8.76 0.80
N GLY A 86 -4.10 8.89 -0.02
CA GLY A 86 -4.26 10.07 -0.85
C GLY A 86 -4.17 11.37 -0.08
N PRO A 87 -3.83 12.47 -0.75
CA PRO A 87 -3.66 13.75 -0.08
C PRO A 87 -4.98 14.23 0.51
N ARG A 88 -4.86 15.00 1.58
CA ARG A 88 -6.02 15.56 2.25
C ARG A 88 -5.87 17.07 2.34
N SER A 89 -6.98 17.76 2.22
CA SER A 89 -6.98 19.21 2.33
C SER A 89 -6.78 19.62 3.77
N ILE A 90 -5.96 20.65 3.97
CA ILE A 90 -5.76 21.22 5.29
C ILE A 90 -6.92 22.16 5.58
N GLY A 91 -7.57 21.94 6.71
CA GLY A 91 -8.66 22.78 7.14
C GLY A 91 -9.93 22.62 6.34
N GLY A 92 -9.98 21.61 5.49
CA GLY A 92 -11.14 21.45 4.61
C GLY A 92 -12.00 20.28 4.96
#